data_8529c8256d5e1e03830d269cbe7d5984
#
_entry.id   8529c8256d5e1e03830d269cbe7d5984
#
_cell.length_a   1.000
_cell.length_b   1.000
_cell.length_c   1.000
_cell.angle_alpha   90.00
_cell.angle_beta   90.00
_cell.angle_gamma   90.00
#
_symmetry.space_group_name_H-M   'P 1'
#
loop_
_entity.id
_entity.type
_entity.pdbx_description
1 polymer ?
#
loop_
_entity_poly.entity_id
_entity_poly.type
_entity_poly.pdbx_seq_one_letter_code
_entity_poly.pdbx_strand_id
1 'polypeptide(L)'
;MPLTKKMFPTTQEKVKEAPTFRVTRPMDMKLPGGPLPVVAWANGGCFRSDFSWQPLFDRWAGAGFVVLSLTGTGSDDDLASMLSQTTDKEHAALIDWTVKANESGPYAGMLDLKRIVLAGNSCGGVTSLQVASKDKRAAAVFVLSGSSAVGSVDKQIMSSISIPVGYVTGSQEEDIAAPNAAGDYEAMTAGVPAMLVQRTSGDHVTVSTDAKILPEDAEIALNWMDLALYGTKQAHDTLTSPDVCEHCTKGVWKLKAKHLEQLVK
;
A
#
# COMPACT_ATOMS: atom_id res chain seq x y z
N MET A 1 -7.93 -5.49 18.85
CA MET A 1 -8.94 -5.76 17.79
C MET A 1 -8.21 -5.65 16.45
N PRO A 2 -8.35 -6.64 15.56
CA PRO A 2 -7.68 -6.63 14.26
C PRO A 2 -8.03 -5.39 13.45
N LEU A 3 -7.07 -4.86 12.69
CA LEU A 3 -7.28 -3.67 11.84
C LEU A 3 -8.40 -3.90 10.82
N THR A 4 -8.55 -5.11 10.31
CA THR A 4 -9.60 -5.49 9.37
C THR A 4 -11.03 -5.30 9.91
N LYS A 5 -11.21 -5.23 11.23
CA LYS A 5 -12.52 -5.04 11.88
C LYS A 5 -12.74 -3.62 12.41
N LYS A 6 -11.79 -2.72 12.27
CA LYS A 6 -11.96 -1.31 12.64
C LYS A 6 -12.69 -0.56 11.52
N MET A 7 -13.62 0.32 11.88
CA MET A 7 -14.39 1.14 10.96
C MET A 7 -14.70 2.50 11.60
N PHE A 8 -13.72 3.40 11.59
CA PHE A 8 -13.93 4.79 11.98
C PHE A 8 -14.51 5.59 10.81
N PRO A 9 -15.37 6.60 11.06
CA PRO A 9 -15.79 7.55 10.03
C PRO A 9 -14.58 8.24 9.40
N THR A 10 -14.59 8.41 8.07
CA THR A 10 -13.47 8.98 7.31
C THR A 10 -13.80 10.33 6.71
N THR A 11 -12.79 11.09 6.36
CA THR A 11 -12.85 12.31 5.58
C THR A 11 -11.66 12.41 4.66
N GLN A 12 -11.80 13.21 3.59
CA GLN A 12 -10.72 13.48 2.65
C GLN A 12 -10.59 14.97 2.37
N GLU A 13 -9.37 15.42 2.12
CA GLU A 13 -9.08 16.81 1.80
C GLU A 13 -7.82 16.94 0.94
N LYS A 14 -7.79 17.90 0.01
CA LYS A 14 -6.55 18.30 -0.66
C LYS A 14 -5.70 19.12 0.29
N VAL A 15 -4.41 18.89 0.30
CA VAL A 15 -3.46 19.63 1.13
C VAL A 15 -3.28 21.02 0.55
N LYS A 16 -3.62 22.06 1.32
CA LYS A 16 -3.58 23.45 0.86
C LYS A 16 -2.19 23.89 0.41
N GLU A 17 -1.16 23.50 1.16
CA GLU A 17 0.25 23.85 0.91
C GLU A 17 0.91 22.95 -0.14
N ALA A 18 0.27 21.83 -0.47
CA ALA A 18 0.72 20.86 -1.47
C ALA A 18 -0.49 20.34 -2.26
N PRO A 19 -1.05 21.13 -3.19
CA PRO A 19 -2.33 20.83 -3.84
C PRO A 19 -2.32 19.60 -4.73
N THR A 20 -1.15 19.00 -4.96
CA THR A 20 -0.98 17.70 -5.61
C THR A 20 -1.08 16.52 -4.64
N PHE A 21 -1.34 16.76 -3.35
CA PHE A 21 -1.52 15.75 -2.33
C PHE A 21 -2.95 15.76 -1.81
N ARG A 22 -3.51 14.57 -1.61
CA ARG A 22 -4.77 14.36 -0.92
C ARG A 22 -4.52 13.53 0.33
N VAL A 23 -5.21 13.89 1.41
CA VAL A 23 -5.24 13.12 2.66
C VAL A 23 -6.61 12.47 2.80
N THR A 24 -6.65 11.15 2.97
CA THR A 24 -7.83 10.42 3.44
C THR A 24 -7.52 9.88 4.83
N ARG A 25 -8.35 10.19 5.83
CA ARG A 25 -8.06 9.93 7.23
C ARG A 25 -9.32 9.69 8.06
N PRO A 26 -9.19 9.14 9.29
CA PRO A 26 -10.29 9.20 10.25
C PRO A 26 -10.73 10.64 10.50
N MET A 27 -12.02 10.88 10.67
CA MET A 27 -12.55 12.21 11.04
C MET A 27 -11.95 12.68 12.36
N ASP A 28 -11.88 11.78 13.35
CA ASP A 28 -11.16 12.02 14.60
C ASP A 28 -9.75 11.41 14.49
N MET A 29 -8.72 12.24 14.58
CA MET A 29 -7.32 11.83 14.57
C MET A 29 -6.81 11.35 15.93
N LYS A 30 -7.56 11.59 17.01
CA LYS A 30 -7.21 11.18 18.37
C LYS A 30 -7.79 9.82 18.71
N LEU A 31 -7.38 8.81 17.96
CA LEU A 31 -7.83 7.44 18.20
C LEU A 31 -7.08 6.78 19.37
N PRO A 32 -7.71 5.79 20.04
CA PRO A 32 -7.00 4.96 21.01
C PRO A 32 -5.80 4.27 20.35
N GLY A 33 -4.64 4.37 20.98
CA GLY A 33 -3.40 3.78 20.46
C GLY A 33 -2.32 4.80 20.05
N GLY A 34 -2.63 6.09 20.12
CA GLY A 34 -1.68 7.19 19.87
C GLY A 34 -1.61 7.62 18.40
N PRO A 35 -0.47 8.15 17.95
CA PRO A 35 -0.30 8.64 16.58
C PRO A 35 -0.62 7.58 15.52
N LEU A 36 -1.19 8.00 14.39
CA LEU A 36 -1.71 7.11 13.36
C LEU A 36 -0.62 6.74 12.35
N PRO A 37 -0.54 5.47 11.91
CA PRO A 37 0.32 5.06 10.83
C PRO A 37 -0.07 5.73 9.52
N VAL A 38 0.89 5.88 8.63
CA VAL A 38 0.72 6.58 7.36
C VAL A 38 0.95 5.64 6.18
N VAL A 39 0.09 5.71 5.18
CA VAL A 39 0.28 5.09 3.87
C VAL A 39 0.58 6.18 2.85
N ALA A 40 1.75 6.15 2.23
CA ALA A 40 2.09 6.99 1.10
C ALA A 40 1.81 6.21 -0.18
N TRP A 41 0.77 6.62 -0.93
CA TRP A 41 0.24 5.91 -2.08
C TRP A 41 0.60 6.58 -3.40
N ALA A 42 1.05 5.75 -4.38
CA ALA A 42 1.24 6.14 -5.76
C ALA A 42 0.28 5.37 -6.70
N ASN A 43 -0.30 6.10 -7.66
CA ASN A 43 -1.37 5.59 -8.50
C ASN A 43 -0.86 4.76 -9.68
N GLY A 44 -1.73 3.90 -10.22
CA GLY A 44 -1.51 3.18 -11.47
C GLY A 44 -1.29 4.14 -12.65
N GLY A 45 -0.58 3.67 -13.69
CA GLY A 45 -0.18 4.49 -14.83
C GLY A 45 0.78 5.63 -14.47
N CYS A 46 1.22 5.73 -13.21
CA CYS A 46 1.88 6.89 -12.65
C CYS A 46 1.10 8.20 -12.83
N PHE A 47 -0.21 8.11 -12.97
CA PHE A 47 -1.09 9.26 -13.11
C PHE A 47 -1.40 9.92 -11.77
N ARG A 48 -1.80 11.21 -11.80
CA ARG A 48 -2.26 11.96 -10.62
C ARG A 48 -3.74 11.73 -10.31
N SER A 49 -4.35 10.67 -10.83
CA SER A 49 -5.74 10.32 -10.56
C SER A 49 -5.81 9.28 -9.45
N ASP A 50 -6.30 9.70 -8.29
CA ASP A 50 -6.51 8.84 -7.12
C ASP A 50 -7.99 8.47 -6.91
N PHE A 51 -8.87 8.89 -7.80
CA PHE A 51 -10.33 8.77 -7.65
C PHE A 51 -10.79 7.30 -7.54
N SER A 52 -10.29 6.41 -8.39
CA SER A 52 -10.65 4.99 -8.38
C SER A 52 -10.24 4.26 -7.10
N TRP A 53 -9.29 4.82 -6.35
CA TRP A 53 -8.75 4.23 -5.13
C TRP A 53 -9.45 4.67 -3.85
N GLN A 54 -10.40 5.62 -3.92
CA GLN A 54 -11.06 6.14 -2.73
C GLN A 54 -11.72 5.06 -1.87
N PRO A 55 -12.40 4.02 -2.41
CA PRO A 55 -12.94 2.94 -1.59
C PRO A 55 -11.86 2.19 -0.79
N LEU A 56 -10.68 1.99 -1.40
CA LEU A 56 -9.51 1.37 -0.74
C LEU A 56 -9.00 2.28 0.38
N PHE A 57 -8.83 3.59 0.09
CA PHE A 57 -8.34 4.56 1.07
C PHE A 57 -9.31 4.75 2.24
N ASP A 58 -10.60 4.81 1.98
CA ASP A 58 -11.63 4.89 3.03
C ASP A 58 -11.59 3.66 3.93
N ARG A 59 -11.36 2.47 3.36
CA ARG A 59 -11.25 1.25 4.14
C ARG A 59 -10.01 1.27 5.04
N TRP A 60 -8.86 1.72 4.54
CA TRP A 60 -7.63 1.85 5.33
C TRP A 60 -7.73 2.97 6.37
N ALA A 61 -8.28 4.12 5.98
CA ALA A 61 -8.53 5.22 6.93
C ALA A 61 -9.52 4.81 8.01
N GLY A 62 -10.59 4.09 7.66
CA GLY A 62 -11.52 3.49 8.63
C GLY A 62 -10.85 2.51 9.58
N ALA A 63 -9.76 1.88 9.18
CA ALA A 63 -8.93 1.05 10.06
C ALA A 63 -7.98 1.85 10.96
N GLY A 64 -7.86 3.16 10.78
CA GLY A 64 -7.05 4.06 11.59
C GLY A 64 -5.73 4.49 10.93
N PHE A 65 -5.61 4.41 9.60
CA PHE A 65 -4.48 4.96 8.86
C PHE A 65 -4.75 6.39 8.39
N VAL A 66 -3.68 7.14 8.15
CA VAL A 66 -3.70 8.33 7.32
C VAL A 66 -3.14 7.95 5.95
N VAL A 67 -3.95 8.07 4.91
CA VAL A 67 -3.54 7.76 3.53
C VAL A 67 -3.24 9.05 2.81
N LEU A 68 -2.02 9.17 2.30
CA LEU A 68 -1.57 10.26 1.43
C LEU A 68 -1.50 9.76 0.01
N SER A 69 -2.16 10.41 -0.93
CA SER A 69 -2.13 10.08 -2.34
C SER A 69 -1.70 11.27 -3.21
N LEU A 70 -1.11 10.95 -4.37
CA LEU A 70 -0.83 11.94 -5.39
C LEU A 70 -2.09 12.20 -6.21
N THR A 71 -2.50 13.47 -6.31
CA THR A 71 -3.72 13.89 -7.02
C THR A 71 -3.45 15.06 -7.96
N GLY A 72 -4.37 15.37 -8.87
CA GLY A 72 -4.28 16.52 -9.76
C GLY A 72 -4.39 17.85 -9.00
N THR A 73 -3.78 18.90 -9.55
CA THR A 73 -3.79 20.26 -8.96
C THR A 73 -5.12 20.97 -9.09
N GLY A 74 -5.88 20.67 -10.16
CA GLY A 74 -7.17 21.27 -10.45
C GLY A 74 -8.35 20.67 -9.66
N SER A 75 -9.56 20.90 -10.14
CA SER A 75 -10.72 20.12 -9.70
C SER A 75 -10.57 18.66 -10.07
N ASP A 76 -11.35 17.79 -9.43
CA ASP A 76 -11.31 16.35 -9.74
C ASP A 76 -11.84 16.04 -11.17
N ASP A 77 -12.33 17.06 -11.91
CA ASP A 77 -12.75 17.00 -13.32
C ASP A 77 -11.65 17.48 -14.29
N ASP A 78 -10.52 17.99 -13.80
CA ASP A 78 -9.39 18.42 -14.63
C ASP A 78 -8.60 17.23 -15.17
N LEU A 79 -9.07 16.68 -16.28
CA LEU A 79 -8.51 15.49 -16.92
C LEU A 79 -7.03 15.67 -17.28
N ALA A 80 -6.62 16.86 -17.72
CA ALA A 80 -5.22 17.13 -18.10
C ALA A 80 -4.29 17.03 -16.87
N SER A 81 -4.72 17.61 -15.74
CA SER A 81 -4.00 17.50 -14.48
C SER A 81 -3.97 16.06 -13.95
N MET A 82 -5.09 15.33 -14.03
CA MET A 82 -5.20 13.95 -13.58
C MET A 82 -4.33 12.99 -14.38
N LEU A 83 -4.19 13.20 -15.67
CA LEU A 83 -3.36 12.36 -16.57
C LEU A 83 -1.89 12.77 -16.58
N SER A 84 -1.50 13.84 -15.88
CA SER A 84 -0.08 14.21 -15.77
C SER A 84 0.70 13.14 -14.98
N GLN A 85 1.96 12.94 -15.37
CA GLN A 85 2.80 11.88 -14.80
C GLN A 85 3.35 12.28 -13.43
N THR A 86 3.50 11.29 -12.56
CA THR A 86 4.18 11.38 -11.27
C THR A 86 5.53 10.66 -11.32
N THR A 87 6.40 10.96 -10.37
CA THR A 87 7.74 10.41 -10.26
C THR A 87 7.99 9.77 -8.89
N ASP A 88 9.06 8.97 -8.77
CA ASP A 88 9.55 8.46 -7.47
C ASP A 88 9.87 9.59 -6.49
N LYS A 89 10.38 10.73 -6.98
CA LYS A 89 10.65 11.92 -6.16
C LYS A 89 9.38 12.50 -5.54
N GLU A 90 8.29 12.56 -6.30
CA GLU A 90 7.00 13.05 -5.78
C GLU A 90 6.37 12.05 -4.83
N HIS A 91 6.57 10.75 -5.07
CA HIS A 91 6.14 9.73 -4.11
C HIS A 91 6.94 9.86 -2.80
N ALA A 92 8.26 10.05 -2.84
CA ALA A 92 9.07 10.32 -1.66
C ALA A 92 8.66 11.62 -0.94
N ALA A 93 8.21 12.64 -1.68
CA ALA A 93 7.74 13.90 -1.11
C ALA A 93 6.49 13.75 -0.21
N LEU A 94 5.71 12.67 -0.36
CA LEU A 94 4.64 12.34 0.60
C LEU A 94 5.22 12.04 1.99
N ILE A 95 6.38 11.36 2.06
CA ILE A 95 7.08 11.11 3.33
C ILE A 95 7.61 12.42 3.91
N ASP A 96 8.20 13.29 3.07
CA ASP A 96 8.72 14.59 3.50
C ASP A 96 7.58 15.46 4.08
N TRP A 97 6.44 15.48 3.40
CA TRP A 97 5.26 16.18 3.90
C TRP A 97 4.78 15.59 5.23
N THR A 98 4.74 14.25 5.36
CA THR A 98 4.34 13.57 6.60
C THR A 98 5.20 14.03 7.79
N VAL A 99 6.51 14.06 7.63
CA VAL A 99 7.44 14.52 8.68
C VAL A 99 7.15 15.97 9.06
N LYS A 100 7.08 16.86 8.06
CA LYS A 100 6.81 18.29 8.28
C LYS A 100 5.44 18.53 8.92
N ALA A 101 4.39 17.85 8.46
CA ALA A 101 3.05 18.00 9.00
C ALA A 101 2.93 17.50 10.44
N ASN A 102 3.77 16.54 10.84
CA ASN A 102 3.82 16.06 12.22
C ASN A 102 4.54 17.01 13.18
N GLU A 103 5.35 17.96 12.69
CA GLU A 103 6.05 18.96 13.51
C GLU A 103 5.12 20.11 13.93
N SER A 104 4.20 20.51 13.04
CA SER A 104 3.34 21.68 13.28
C SER A 104 2.03 21.61 12.49
N GLY A 105 1.03 22.41 12.88
CA GLY A 105 -0.25 22.52 12.21
C GLY A 105 -1.26 21.44 12.66
N PRO A 106 -2.28 21.15 11.86
CA PRO A 106 -3.40 20.30 12.27
C PRO A 106 -3.04 18.83 12.49
N TYR A 107 -1.89 18.38 12.01
CA TYR A 107 -1.40 17.00 12.16
C TYR A 107 -0.28 16.85 13.20
N ALA A 108 0.10 17.94 13.89
CA ALA A 108 1.22 17.96 14.84
C ALA A 108 1.09 16.87 15.92
N GLY A 109 2.08 15.97 15.98
CA GLY A 109 2.12 14.86 16.94
C GLY A 109 1.09 13.75 16.69
N MET A 110 0.35 13.78 15.57
CA MET A 110 -0.72 12.82 15.28
C MET A 110 -0.32 11.73 14.29
N LEU A 111 0.85 11.84 13.64
CA LEU A 111 1.34 10.89 12.64
C LEU A 111 2.46 10.03 13.22
N ASP A 112 2.38 8.72 13.05
CA ASP A 112 3.43 7.81 13.51
C ASP A 112 4.54 7.69 12.46
N LEU A 113 5.61 8.47 12.63
CA LEU A 113 6.76 8.49 11.72
C LEU A 113 7.57 7.19 11.70
N LYS A 114 7.32 6.25 12.63
CA LYS A 114 7.93 4.92 12.65
C LYS A 114 7.10 3.87 11.91
N ARG A 115 5.88 4.23 11.47
CA ARG A 115 4.94 3.35 10.79
C ARG A 115 4.45 3.96 9.49
N ILE A 116 5.38 4.23 8.58
CA ILE A 116 5.11 4.72 7.23
C ILE A 116 5.18 3.53 6.27
N VAL A 117 4.11 3.30 5.52
CA VAL A 117 4.03 2.28 4.47
C VAL A 117 4.08 2.97 3.11
N LEU A 118 5.01 2.57 2.27
CA LEU A 118 4.98 2.91 0.85
C LEU A 118 4.05 1.95 0.14
N ALA A 119 3.09 2.46 -0.60
CA ALA A 119 2.15 1.61 -1.32
C ALA A 119 1.82 2.17 -2.70
N GLY A 120 1.42 1.29 -3.61
CA GLY A 120 1.01 1.73 -4.94
C GLY A 120 0.52 0.60 -5.82
N ASN A 121 -0.17 1.00 -6.89
CA ASN A 121 -0.65 0.08 -7.91
C ASN A 121 0.16 0.21 -9.19
N SER A 122 0.45 -0.92 -9.86
CA SER A 122 1.06 -0.94 -11.19
C SER A 122 2.34 -0.08 -11.24
N CYS A 123 2.36 0.96 -12.06
CA CYS A 123 3.45 1.95 -12.11
C CYS A 123 3.71 2.58 -10.73
N GLY A 124 2.68 2.84 -9.93
CA GLY A 124 2.85 3.31 -8.54
C GLY A 124 3.53 2.28 -7.64
N GLY A 125 3.36 0.98 -7.92
CA GLY A 125 4.12 -0.09 -7.28
C GLY A 125 5.61 0.00 -7.61
N VAL A 126 5.96 0.28 -8.87
CA VAL A 126 7.35 0.52 -9.27
C VAL A 126 7.97 1.68 -8.48
N THR A 127 7.28 2.82 -8.41
CA THR A 127 7.79 3.97 -7.65
C THR A 127 7.88 3.70 -6.15
N SER A 128 6.96 2.89 -5.57
CA SER A 128 7.02 2.46 -4.16
C SER A 128 8.31 1.70 -3.86
N LEU A 129 8.66 0.73 -4.72
CA LEU A 129 9.89 -0.07 -4.56
C LEU A 129 11.14 0.77 -4.82
N GLN A 130 11.11 1.68 -5.81
CA GLN A 130 12.21 2.63 -6.06
C GLN A 130 12.47 3.53 -4.86
N VAL A 131 11.42 4.07 -4.23
CA VAL A 131 11.57 4.88 -3.00
C VAL A 131 12.08 4.03 -1.86
N ALA A 132 11.51 2.82 -1.62
CA ALA A 132 11.93 1.92 -0.54
C ALA A 132 13.41 1.51 -0.64
N SER A 133 13.94 1.41 -1.85
CA SER A 133 15.36 1.08 -2.08
C SER A 133 16.31 2.18 -1.58
N LYS A 134 15.84 3.43 -1.51
CA LYS A 134 16.65 4.63 -1.22
C LYS A 134 16.29 5.28 0.12
N ASP A 135 15.00 5.35 0.46
CA ASP A 135 14.48 6.03 1.66
C ASP A 135 14.25 5.02 2.79
N LYS A 136 14.95 5.18 3.90
CA LYS A 136 14.90 4.27 5.03
C LYS A 136 13.86 4.65 6.10
N ARG A 137 13.03 5.66 5.84
CA ARG A 137 11.95 6.08 6.76
C ARG A 137 10.71 5.20 6.64
N ALA A 138 10.55 4.47 5.54
CA ALA A 138 9.46 3.52 5.39
C ALA A 138 9.69 2.27 6.26
N ALA A 139 8.61 1.78 6.86
CA ALA A 139 8.61 0.56 7.68
C ALA A 139 8.20 -0.70 6.90
N ALA A 140 7.44 -0.55 5.83
CA ALA A 140 6.99 -1.64 4.96
C ALA A 140 6.60 -1.13 3.57
N VAL A 141 6.47 -2.05 2.61
CA VAL A 141 5.95 -1.78 1.27
C VAL A 141 4.74 -2.66 1.00
N PHE A 142 3.74 -2.11 0.32
CA PHE A 142 2.60 -2.86 -0.22
C PHE A 142 2.40 -2.52 -1.70
N VAL A 143 2.41 -3.54 -2.55
CA VAL A 143 2.29 -3.38 -4.00
C VAL A 143 1.05 -4.12 -4.51
N LEU A 144 0.17 -3.40 -5.18
CA LEU A 144 -1.03 -3.95 -5.81
C LEU A 144 -0.81 -4.01 -7.33
N SER A 145 -0.85 -5.21 -7.91
CA SER A 145 -0.64 -5.47 -9.34
C SER A 145 0.53 -4.68 -9.93
N GLY A 146 1.69 -4.76 -9.28
CA GLY A 146 2.92 -4.06 -9.66
C GLY A 146 4.16 -4.88 -9.37
N SER A 147 5.31 -4.36 -9.77
CA SER A 147 6.63 -4.99 -9.61
C SER A 147 7.75 -3.95 -9.59
N SER A 148 9.00 -4.39 -9.44
CA SER A 148 10.17 -3.48 -9.38
C SER A 148 10.48 -2.76 -10.69
N ALA A 149 10.01 -3.30 -11.83
CA ALA A 149 10.10 -2.66 -13.13
C ALA A 149 8.97 -3.14 -14.05
N VAL A 150 8.59 -2.32 -15.02
CA VAL A 150 7.59 -2.71 -16.02
C VAL A 150 8.16 -3.81 -16.93
N GLY A 151 7.49 -4.96 -16.98
CA GLY A 151 7.84 -6.08 -17.84
C GLY A 151 9.10 -6.87 -17.45
N SER A 152 9.70 -6.58 -16.27
CA SER A 152 10.91 -7.25 -15.79
C SER A 152 11.06 -7.16 -14.27
N VAL A 153 12.12 -7.78 -13.74
CA VAL A 153 12.56 -7.66 -12.35
C VAL A 153 13.80 -6.78 -12.29
N ASP A 154 13.75 -5.69 -11.50
CA ASP A 154 14.94 -4.89 -11.21
C ASP A 154 15.69 -5.46 -10.00
N LYS A 155 16.69 -6.29 -10.28
CA LYS A 155 17.49 -6.95 -9.22
C LYS A 155 18.24 -5.95 -8.34
N GLN A 156 18.61 -4.77 -8.85
CA GLN A 156 19.31 -3.76 -8.06
C GLN A 156 18.36 -3.14 -7.04
N ILE A 157 17.14 -2.80 -7.43
CA ILE A 157 16.10 -2.35 -6.51
C ILE A 157 15.85 -3.43 -5.46
N MET A 158 15.58 -4.67 -5.89
CA MET A 158 15.22 -5.75 -4.98
C MET A 158 16.33 -6.08 -3.97
N SER A 159 17.60 -6.03 -4.38
CA SER A 159 18.74 -6.23 -3.47
C SER A 159 18.98 -5.08 -2.49
N SER A 160 18.43 -3.89 -2.75
CA SER A 160 18.59 -2.70 -1.90
C SER A 160 17.48 -2.55 -0.85
N ILE A 161 16.38 -3.32 -0.96
CA ILE A 161 15.26 -3.28 -0.02
C ILE A 161 15.58 -4.18 1.16
N SER A 162 15.46 -3.61 2.38
CA SER A 162 15.71 -4.30 3.65
C SER A 162 14.50 -4.29 4.60
N ILE A 163 13.37 -3.76 4.13
CA ILE A 163 12.10 -3.69 4.87
C ILE A 163 11.10 -4.69 4.29
N PRO A 164 10.09 -5.12 5.05
CA PRO A 164 9.08 -6.07 4.60
C PRO A 164 8.34 -5.62 3.34
N VAL A 165 8.10 -6.53 2.37
CA VAL A 165 7.37 -6.25 1.13
C VAL A 165 6.22 -7.22 0.94
N GLY A 166 5.01 -6.68 0.71
CA GLY A 166 3.82 -7.44 0.37
C GLY A 166 3.33 -7.14 -1.04
N TYR A 167 3.01 -8.20 -1.79
CA TYR A 167 2.42 -8.12 -3.12
C TYR A 167 1.02 -8.73 -3.13
N VAL A 168 0.11 -8.06 -3.82
CA VAL A 168 -1.19 -8.62 -4.24
C VAL A 168 -1.31 -8.42 -5.74
N THR A 169 -1.66 -9.47 -6.49
CA THR A 169 -1.83 -9.41 -7.94
C THR A 169 -3.11 -10.12 -8.37
N GLY A 170 -3.52 -9.87 -9.59
CA GLY A 170 -4.45 -10.73 -10.32
C GLY A 170 -3.87 -12.12 -10.57
N SER A 171 -4.51 -12.87 -11.47
CA SER A 171 -4.03 -14.22 -11.79
C SER A 171 -2.69 -14.18 -12.53
N GLN A 172 -1.95 -15.28 -12.42
CA GLN A 172 -0.65 -15.43 -13.08
C GLN A 172 -0.78 -15.33 -14.62
N GLU A 173 -1.93 -15.68 -15.15
CA GLU A 173 -2.21 -15.76 -16.58
C GLU A 173 -2.80 -14.47 -17.16
N GLU A 174 -3.55 -13.70 -16.35
CA GLU A 174 -4.34 -12.57 -16.83
C GLU A 174 -3.75 -11.21 -16.41
N ASP A 175 -3.10 -11.14 -15.22
CA ASP A 175 -2.46 -9.91 -14.77
C ASP A 175 -1.03 -9.81 -15.29
N ILE A 176 -0.78 -8.83 -16.16
CA ILE A 176 0.54 -8.59 -16.77
C ILE A 176 1.65 -8.29 -15.74
N ALA A 177 1.30 -7.87 -14.53
CA ALA A 177 2.28 -7.63 -13.45
C ALA A 177 2.58 -8.89 -12.64
N ALA A 178 1.69 -9.89 -12.63
CA ALA A 178 1.81 -11.05 -11.75
C ALA A 178 3.11 -11.87 -11.97
N PRO A 179 3.59 -12.12 -13.19
CA PRO A 179 4.86 -12.82 -13.40
C PRO A 179 6.06 -12.05 -12.83
N ASN A 180 6.06 -10.71 -12.97
CA ASN A 180 7.15 -9.87 -12.48
C ASN A 180 7.10 -9.72 -10.96
N ALA A 181 5.92 -9.58 -10.35
CA ALA A 181 5.75 -9.60 -8.90
C ALA A 181 6.23 -10.92 -8.29
N ALA A 182 5.95 -12.05 -8.94
CA ALA A 182 6.48 -13.35 -8.53
C ALA A 182 8.01 -13.40 -8.66
N GLY A 183 8.56 -12.83 -9.73
CA GLY A 183 10.01 -12.69 -9.90
C GLY A 183 10.67 -11.81 -8.84
N ASP A 184 10.05 -10.70 -8.47
CA ASP A 184 10.50 -9.83 -7.37
C ASP A 184 10.49 -10.57 -6.03
N TYR A 185 9.39 -11.29 -5.75
CA TYR A 185 9.29 -12.11 -4.55
C TYR A 185 10.45 -13.13 -4.45
N GLU A 186 10.78 -13.79 -5.55
CA GLU A 186 11.91 -14.74 -5.57
C GLU A 186 13.28 -14.03 -5.46
N ALA A 187 13.42 -12.83 -6.07
CA ALA A 187 14.65 -12.03 -6.05
C ALA A 187 14.87 -11.24 -4.76
N MET A 188 13.92 -11.25 -3.82
CA MET A 188 14.03 -10.54 -2.54
C MET A 188 15.28 -10.94 -1.80
N THR A 189 15.98 -9.97 -1.21
CA THR A 189 17.15 -10.19 -0.34
C THR A 189 16.86 -11.26 0.71
N ALA A 190 17.81 -12.17 0.89
CA ALA A 190 17.68 -13.25 1.88
C ALA A 190 17.39 -12.70 3.29
N GLY A 191 16.40 -13.27 3.96
CA GLY A 191 15.98 -12.88 5.31
C GLY A 191 15.02 -11.69 5.36
N VAL A 192 14.72 -11.02 4.25
CA VAL A 192 13.68 -9.96 4.22
C VAL A 192 12.29 -10.60 4.22
N PRO A 193 11.40 -10.24 5.17
CA PRO A 193 10.04 -10.74 5.19
C PRO A 193 9.27 -10.34 3.94
N ALA A 194 8.62 -11.31 3.28
CA ALA A 194 7.85 -11.03 2.09
C ALA A 194 6.60 -11.91 1.98
N MET A 195 5.52 -11.34 1.43
CA MET A 195 4.35 -12.09 1.02
C MET A 195 4.02 -11.84 -0.46
N LEU A 196 3.46 -12.85 -1.10
CA LEU A 196 2.87 -12.76 -2.42
C LEU A 196 1.50 -13.43 -2.38
N VAL A 197 0.45 -12.66 -2.62
CA VAL A 197 -0.91 -13.14 -2.78
C VAL A 197 -1.31 -12.95 -4.22
N GLN A 198 -1.67 -14.03 -4.89
CA GLN A 198 -2.13 -14.03 -6.28
C GLN A 198 -3.57 -14.52 -6.34
N ARG A 199 -4.42 -13.77 -7.00
CA ARG A 199 -5.79 -14.23 -7.29
C ARG A 199 -5.75 -15.40 -8.25
N THR A 200 -6.77 -16.25 -8.19
CA THR A 200 -6.94 -17.36 -9.15
C THR A 200 -7.59 -16.92 -10.45
N SER A 201 -8.15 -15.70 -10.49
CA SER A 201 -8.69 -15.01 -11.66
C SER A 201 -8.60 -13.49 -11.49
N GLY A 202 -8.70 -12.77 -12.60
CA GLY A 202 -8.67 -11.30 -12.63
C GLY A 202 -7.43 -10.75 -13.31
N ASP A 203 -7.67 -9.83 -14.25
CA ASP A 203 -6.64 -9.15 -15.01
C ASP A 203 -6.11 -7.91 -14.26
N HIS A 204 -5.14 -7.25 -14.86
CA HIS A 204 -4.45 -6.08 -14.32
C HIS A 204 -5.38 -4.89 -14.00
N VAL A 205 -6.47 -4.75 -14.74
CA VAL A 205 -7.42 -3.65 -14.56
C VAL A 205 -8.48 -4.01 -13.52
N THR A 206 -9.03 -5.21 -13.58
CA THR A 206 -10.11 -5.65 -12.67
C THR A 206 -9.67 -5.69 -11.22
N VAL A 207 -8.45 -6.15 -10.90
CA VAL A 207 -7.94 -6.13 -9.51
C VAL A 207 -7.78 -4.72 -8.95
N SER A 208 -7.76 -3.71 -9.79
CA SER A 208 -7.55 -2.33 -9.39
C SER A 208 -8.79 -1.45 -9.50
N THR A 209 -9.86 -1.90 -10.14
CA THR A 209 -11.05 -1.07 -10.41
C THR A 209 -12.38 -1.73 -10.06
N ASP A 210 -12.42 -3.06 -9.91
CA ASP A 210 -13.67 -3.76 -9.60
C ASP A 210 -14.09 -3.53 -8.15
N ALA A 211 -15.26 -2.95 -7.96
CA ALA A 211 -15.84 -2.65 -6.64
C ALA A 211 -16.09 -3.89 -5.76
N LYS A 212 -16.10 -5.11 -6.32
CA LYS A 212 -16.22 -6.36 -5.57
C LYS A 212 -14.85 -6.88 -5.13
N ILE A 213 -13.79 -6.56 -5.88
CA ILE A 213 -12.42 -7.03 -5.63
C ILE A 213 -11.69 -6.09 -4.66
N LEU A 214 -11.80 -4.79 -4.82
CA LEU A 214 -11.13 -3.81 -3.96
C LEU A 214 -11.34 -4.01 -2.44
N PRO A 215 -12.52 -4.38 -1.93
CA PRO A 215 -12.69 -4.66 -0.51
C PRO A 215 -11.85 -5.85 -0.02
N GLU A 216 -11.70 -6.91 -0.86
CA GLU A 216 -10.88 -8.08 -0.54
C GLU A 216 -9.40 -7.72 -0.53
N ASP A 217 -8.94 -6.94 -1.52
CA ASP A 217 -7.55 -6.46 -1.59
C ASP A 217 -7.24 -5.48 -0.44
N ALA A 218 -8.22 -4.65 -0.04
CA ALA A 218 -8.08 -3.80 1.13
C ALA A 218 -7.91 -4.60 2.42
N GLU A 219 -8.60 -5.73 2.55
CA GLU A 219 -8.52 -6.59 3.73
C GLU A 219 -7.17 -7.29 3.82
N ILE A 220 -6.66 -7.84 2.69
CA ILE A 220 -5.35 -8.48 2.70
C ILE A 220 -4.23 -7.48 2.97
N ALA A 221 -4.34 -6.26 2.41
CA ALA A 221 -3.42 -5.17 2.71
C ALA A 221 -3.43 -4.79 4.19
N LEU A 222 -4.61 -4.75 4.85
CA LEU A 222 -4.72 -4.49 6.28
C LEU A 222 -4.09 -5.60 7.13
N ASN A 223 -4.25 -6.87 6.75
CA ASN A 223 -3.54 -7.97 7.42
C ASN A 223 -2.02 -7.83 7.24
N TRP A 224 -1.55 -7.47 6.04
CA TRP A 224 -0.15 -7.20 5.80
C TRP A 224 0.39 -6.06 6.68
N MET A 225 -0.30 -4.92 6.70
CA MET A 225 0.09 -3.77 7.51
C MET A 225 -0.01 -4.06 9.01
N ASP A 226 -1.00 -4.85 9.46
CA ASP A 226 -1.14 -5.27 10.85
C ASP A 226 0.05 -6.14 11.28
N LEU A 227 0.46 -7.08 10.44
CA LEU A 227 1.65 -7.88 10.70
C LEU A 227 2.93 -7.04 10.64
N ALA A 228 3.16 -6.32 9.56
CA ALA A 228 4.42 -5.61 9.33
C ALA A 228 4.69 -4.48 10.34
N LEU A 229 3.64 -3.78 10.79
CA LEU A 229 3.76 -2.64 11.70
C LEU A 229 3.56 -3.00 13.17
N TYR A 230 2.70 -3.98 13.46
CA TYR A 230 2.29 -4.30 14.83
C TYR A 230 2.69 -5.71 15.27
N GLY A 231 3.03 -6.58 14.35
CA GLY A 231 3.51 -7.93 14.64
C GLY A 231 2.40 -8.86 15.17
N THR A 232 1.15 -8.66 14.76
CA THR A 232 0.03 -9.42 15.31
C THR A 232 0.04 -10.87 14.83
N LYS A 233 -0.13 -11.80 15.78
CA LYS A 233 -0.21 -13.24 15.46
C LYS A 233 -1.38 -13.57 14.54
N GLN A 234 -2.52 -12.92 14.71
CA GLN A 234 -3.69 -13.17 13.86
C GLN A 234 -3.41 -12.84 12.39
N ALA A 235 -2.77 -11.70 12.13
CA ALA A 235 -2.39 -11.33 10.77
C ALA A 235 -1.34 -12.29 10.20
N HIS A 236 -0.36 -12.70 11.01
CA HIS A 236 0.61 -13.72 10.63
C HIS A 236 -0.09 -15.03 10.20
N ASP A 237 -0.99 -15.55 11.03
CA ASP A 237 -1.67 -16.81 10.74
C ASP A 237 -2.52 -16.70 9.45
N THR A 238 -3.20 -15.56 9.24
CA THR A 238 -3.95 -15.28 8.00
C THR A 238 -3.04 -15.28 6.76
N LEU A 239 -1.82 -14.77 6.89
CA LEU A 239 -0.87 -14.58 5.77
C LEU A 239 0.10 -15.76 5.58
N THR A 240 0.04 -16.80 6.41
CA THR A 240 0.93 -17.97 6.32
C THR A 240 0.20 -19.29 6.22
N SER A 241 -1.09 -19.34 6.62
CA SER A 241 -1.85 -20.57 6.69
C SER A 241 -3.04 -20.51 5.74
N PRO A 242 -2.99 -21.22 4.61
CA PRO A 242 -4.12 -21.26 3.66
C PRO A 242 -5.45 -21.66 4.29
N ASP A 243 -5.44 -22.49 5.33
CA ASP A 243 -6.63 -22.94 6.04
C ASP A 243 -7.26 -21.84 6.92
N VAL A 244 -6.48 -20.83 7.31
CA VAL A 244 -6.94 -19.65 8.10
C VAL A 244 -7.37 -18.51 7.19
N CYS A 245 -6.77 -18.42 6.02
CA CYS A 245 -7.09 -17.43 5.00
C CYS A 245 -8.46 -17.77 4.37
N GLU A 246 -9.50 -17.02 4.70
CA GLU A 246 -10.87 -17.28 4.22
C GLU A 246 -10.95 -17.30 2.68
N HIS A 247 -10.26 -16.39 2.00
CA HIS A 247 -10.24 -16.34 0.54
C HIS A 247 -9.40 -17.47 -0.08
N CYS A 248 -8.39 -17.97 0.66
CA CYS A 248 -7.61 -19.14 0.21
C CYS A 248 -8.45 -20.42 0.28
N THR A 249 -9.22 -20.61 1.39
CA THR A 249 -10.12 -21.76 1.53
C THR A 249 -11.24 -21.76 0.49
N LYS A 250 -11.65 -20.58 0.01
CA LYS A 250 -12.62 -20.42 -1.07
C LYS A 250 -11.99 -20.58 -2.47
N GLY A 251 -10.69 -20.80 -2.57
CA GLY A 251 -9.99 -20.94 -3.85
C GLY A 251 -9.85 -19.62 -4.63
N VAL A 252 -10.01 -18.46 -3.97
CA VAL A 252 -9.91 -17.15 -4.60
C VAL A 252 -8.45 -16.69 -4.69
N TRP A 253 -7.63 -17.03 -3.67
CA TRP A 253 -6.23 -16.62 -3.59
C TRP A 253 -5.27 -17.81 -3.45
N LYS A 254 -4.08 -17.64 -4.04
CA LYS A 254 -2.88 -18.44 -3.78
C LYS A 254 -1.91 -17.59 -2.96
N LEU A 255 -1.45 -18.13 -1.84
CA LEU A 255 -0.62 -17.43 -0.87
C LEU A 255 0.78 -18.02 -0.85
N LYS A 256 1.80 -17.16 -0.95
CA LYS A 256 3.20 -17.46 -0.67
C LYS A 256 3.72 -16.48 0.37
N ALA A 257 4.49 -16.97 1.33
CA ALA A 257 5.10 -16.16 2.37
C ALA A 257 6.51 -16.67 2.69
N LYS A 258 7.40 -15.76 3.08
CA LYS A 258 8.73 -16.08 3.59
C LYS A 258 9.14 -15.12 4.69
N HIS A 259 9.74 -15.67 5.74
CA HIS A 259 10.31 -14.92 6.87
C HIS A 259 9.30 -14.07 7.66
N LEU A 260 7.97 -14.33 7.54
CA LEU A 260 6.96 -13.53 8.24
C LEU A 260 6.96 -13.77 9.74
N GLU A 261 7.46 -14.93 10.22
CA GLU A 261 7.67 -15.25 11.63
C GLU A 261 8.56 -14.23 12.36
N GLN A 262 9.46 -13.56 11.64
CA GLN A 262 10.34 -12.53 12.19
C GLN A 262 9.60 -11.23 12.56
N LEU A 263 8.40 -11.03 12.03
CA LEU A 263 7.57 -9.84 12.29
C LEU A 263 6.70 -10.01 13.54
N VAL A 264 6.47 -11.24 14.02
CA VAL A 264 5.57 -11.52 15.16
C VAL A 264 6.18 -11.00 16.45
N LYS A 265 5.38 -10.28 17.26
CA LYS A 265 5.77 -9.68 18.55
C LYS A 265 4.99 -10.29 19.70
#